data_dc2afd48aa65a64eeb1d4ac002c18076
#
_entry.id   dc2afd48aa65a64eeb1d4ac002c18076
#
_cell.length_a   1.000
_cell.length_b   1.000
_cell.length_c   1.000
_cell.angle_alpha   90.00
_cell.angle_beta   90.00
_cell.angle_gamma   90.00
#
_symmetry.space_group_name_H-M   'P 1'
#
loop_
_entity.id
_entity.type
_entity.pdbx_description
1 polymer ?
#
loop_
_entity_poly.entity_id
_entity_poly.type
_entity_poly.pdbx_seq_one_letter_code
_entity_poly.pdbx_strand_id
1 'polypeptide(L)'
;MSTMTVLRLMLETLTSRLHAAISRVCEADMTPLAETGELLRIMQIMQREAIGSEHDREGDKDAKRRRLRRLREKIARLREHNEHPVGNSHEAAYQANARIKTDDVALAMIDDALKGL
;
A
#
# COMPACT_ATOMS: atom_id res chain seq x y z
N MET A 1 -10.47 -9.93 -15.03
CA MET A 1 -9.94 -10.34 -13.72
C MET A 1 -10.93 -10.00 -12.62
N SER A 2 -11.07 -10.88 -11.63
CA SER A 2 -11.84 -10.56 -10.43
C SER A 2 -11.09 -9.54 -9.57
N THR A 3 -11.81 -8.87 -8.68
CA THR A 3 -11.21 -7.95 -7.71
C THR A 3 -10.15 -8.66 -6.87
N MET A 4 -10.46 -9.87 -6.40
CA MET A 4 -9.52 -10.67 -5.62
C MET A 4 -8.22 -10.94 -6.39
N THR A 5 -8.30 -11.25 -7.67
CA THR A 5 -7.13 -11.49 -8.52
C THR A 5 -6.27 -10.24 -8.66
N VAL A 6 -6.91 -9.08 -8.91
CA VAL A 6 -6.19 -7.79 -9.01
C VAL A 6 -5.46 -7.48 -7.71
N LEU A 7 -6.15 -7.60 -6.57
CA LEU A 7 -5.55 -7.34 -5.25
C LEU A 7 -4.44 -8.33 -4.92
N ARG A 8 -4.60 -9.59 -5.31
CA ARG A 8 -3.55 -10.61 -5.11
C ARG A 8 -2.28 -10.27 -5.88
N LEU A 9 -2.41 -9.79 -7.13
CA LEU A 9 -1.27 -9.37 -7.94
C LEU A 9 -0.57 -8.15 -7.32
N MET A 10 -1.33 -7.21 -6.79
CA MET A 10 -0.77 -6.06 -6.05
C MET A 10 -0.01 -6.52 -4.82
N LEU A 11 -0.58 -7.46 -4.05
CA LEU A 11 0.07 -8.02 -2.86
C LEU A 11 1.38 -8.74 -3.21
N GLU A 12 1.43 -9.46 -4.33
CA GLU A 12 2.67 -10.10 -4.80
C GLU A 12 3.75 -9.06 -5.10
N THR A 13 3.41 -7.97 -5.76
CA THR A 13 4.33 -6.88 -6.05
C THR A 13 4.86 -6.24 -4.77
N LEU A 14 3.96 -5.97 -3.82
CA LEU A 14 4.34 -5.39 -2.53
C LEU A 14 5.18 -6.36 -1.69
N THR A 15 4.92 -7.65 -1.78
CA THR A 15 5.73 -8.68 -1.12
C THR A 15 7.17 -8.66 -1.62
N SER A 16 7.37 -8.50 -2.93
CA SER A 16 8.71 -8.38 -3.51
C SER A 16 9.43 -7.13 -3.00
N ARG A 17 8.72 -6.01 -2.91
CA ARG A 17 9.27 -4.78 -2.33
C ARG A 17 9.60 -4.94 -0.85
N LEU A 18 8.78 -5.66 -0.11
CA LEU A 18 9.00 -5.96 1.30
C LEU A 18 10.30 -6.73 1.49
N HIS A 19 10.52 -7.78 0.72
CA HIS A 19 11.76 -8.56 0.77
C HIS A 19 12.99 -7.68 0.44
N ALA A 20 12.88 -6.82 -0.56
CA ALA A 20 13.96 -5.90 -0.93
C ALA A 20 14.24 -4.89 0.20
N ALA A 21 13.20 -4.36 0.85
CA ALA A 21 13.36 -3.43 1.97
C ALA A 21 14.02 -4.10 3.17
N ILE A 22 13.56 -5.31 3.53
CA ILE A 22 14.15 -6.08 4.64
C ILE A 22 15.63 -6.32 4.42
N SER A 23 16.04 -6.64 3.19
CA SER A 23 17.44 -6.91 2.87
C SER A 23 18.36 -5.68 3.01
N ARG A 24 17.78 -4.47 3.05
CA ARG A 24 18.52 -3.21 3.19
C ARG A 24 18.55 -2.67 4.61
N VAL A 25 17.85 -3.31 5.56
CA VAL A 25 17.82 -2.86 6.95
C VAL A 25 19.21 -2.97 7.56
N CYS A 26 19.69 -1.89 8.17
CA CYS A 26 20.94 -1.84 8.89
C CYS A 26 20.89 -0.74 9.96
N GLU A 27 21.84 -0.79 10.91
CA GLU A 27 21.89 0.20 12.00
C GLU A 27 22.19 1.62 11.50
N ALA A 28 22.93 1.75 10.40
CA ALA A 28 23.32 3.04 9.85
C ALA A 28 22.17 3.77 9.14
N ASP A 29 21.15 3.03 8.67
CA ASP A 29 20.02 3.60 7.95
C ASP A 29 18.74 2.86 8.32
N MET A 30 17.87 3.54 9.06
CA MET A 30 16.59 3.01 9.51
C MET A 30 15.44 3.23 8.50
N THR A 31 15.73 3.90 7.37
CA THR A 31 14.73 4.17 6.33
C THR A 31 14.11 2.88 5.77
N PRO A 32 14.89 1.81 5.46
CA PRO A 32 14.30 0.56 5.01
C PRO A 32 13.37 -0.10 6.04
N LEU A 33 13.62 0.10 7.32
CA LEU A 33 12.73 -0.41 8.36
C LEU A 33 11.38 0.33 8.36
N ALA A 34 11.40 1.65 8.20
CA ALA A 34 10.19 2.44 8.07
C ALA A 34 9.38 2.03 6.83
N GLU A 35 10.04 1.80 5.70
CA GLU A 35 9.45 1.28 4.47
C GLU A 35 8.80 -0.08 4.71
N THR A 36 9.50 -0.99 5.39
CA THR A 36 8.99 -2.33 5.75
C THR A 36 7.70 -2.24 6.56
N GLY A 37 7.68 -1.40 7.60
CA GLY A 37 6.50 -1.22 8.44
C GLY A 37 5.30 -0.69 7.65
N GLU A 38 5.52 0.25 6.75
CA GLU A 38 4.46 0.82 5.92
C GLU A 38 3.94 -0.19 4.89
N LEU A 39 4.83 -0.95 4.25
CA LEU A 39 4.43 -2.03 3.33
C LEU A 39 3.53 -3.04 4.03
N LEU A 40 3.86 -3.44 5.25
CA LEU A 40 3.04 -4.37 6.03
C LEU A 40 1.64 -3.79 6.32
N ARG A 41 1.54 -2.50 6.64
CA ARG A 41 0.24 -1.83 6.85
C ARG A 41 -0.60 -1.84 5.60
N ILE A 42 -0.01 -1.45 4.47
CA ILE A 42 -0.68 -1.42 3.17
C ILE A 42 -1.15 -2.81 2.79
N MET A 43 -0.30 -3.82 2.95
CA MET A 43 -0.63 -5.20 2.61
C MET A 43 -1.78 -5.73 3.49
N GLN A 44 -1.82 -5.38 4.76
CA GLN A 44 -2.94 -5.75 5.63
C GLN A 44 -4.26 -5.13 5.16
N ILE A 45 -4.24 -3.87 4.77
CA ILE A 45 -5.42 -3.18 4.25
C ILE A 45 -5.90 -3.84 2.95
N MET A 46 -4.98 -4.13 2.04
CA MET A 46 -5.30 -4.81 0.77
C MET A 46 -5.84 -6.21 1.00
N GLN A 47 -5.26 -6.96 1.93
CA GLN A 47 -5.70 -8.30 2.24
C GLN A 47 -7.13 -8.32 2.79
N ARG A 48 -7.46 -7.39 3.67
CA ARG A 48 -8.84 -7.24 4.18
C ARG A 48 -9.83 -6.95 3.06
N GLU A 49 -9.45 -6.08 2.14
CA GLU A 49 -10.31 -5.75 0.99
C GLU A 49 -10.45 -6.95 0.05
N ALA A 50 -9.39 -7.72 -0.16
CA ALA A 50 -9.42 -8.95 -0.95
C ALA A 50 -10.38 -9.98 -0.35
N ILE A 51 -10.32 -10.20 0.96
CA ILE A 51 -11.23 -11.11 1.67
C ILE A 51 -12.67 -10.64 1.54
N GLY A 52 -12.92 -9.33 1.71
CA GLY A 52 -14.24 -8.75 1.55
C GLY A 52 -14.80 -8.89 0.13
N SER A 53 -13.93 -9.05 -0.87
CA SER A 53 -14.34 -9.20 -2.28
C SER A 53 -14.58 -10.65 -2.71
N GLU A 54 -14.40 -11.61 -1.81
CA GLU A 54 -14.47 -13.05 -2.12
C GLU A 54 -15.75 -13.46 -2.82
N HIS A 55 -16.89 -12.84 -2.46
CA HIS A 55 -18.19 -13.16 -3.03
C HIS A 55 -18.64 -12.19 -4.12
N ASP A 56 -17.79 -11.25 -4.53
CA ASP A 56 -18.12 -10.36 -5.63
C ASP A 56 -18.16 -11.15 -6.94
N ARG A 57 -19.12 -10.81 -7.80
CA ARG A 57 -19.23 -11.44 -9.13
C ARG A 57 -18.00 -11.08 -9.98
N GLU A 58 -17.43 -12.11 -10.60
CA GLU A 58 -16.43 -11.90 -11.63
C GLU A 58 -17.04 -11.09 -12.77
N GLY A 59 -16.34 -10.04 -13.22
CA GLY A 59 -16.84 -9.14 -14.27
C GLY A 59 -17.71 -8.01 -13.78
N ASP A 60 -18.05 -7.94 -12.48
CA ASP A 60 -18.76 -6.80 -11.90
C ASP A 60 -17.80 -5.61 -11.76
N LYS A 61 -17.75 -4.78 -12.81
CA LYS A 61 -16.85 -3.61 -12.85
C LYS A 61 -17.21 -2.55 -11.79
N ASP A 62 -18.49 -2.41 -11.46
CA ASP A 62 -18.93 -1.44 -10.47
C ASP A 62 -18.49 -1.83 -9.06
N ALA A 63 -18.61 -3.12 -8.72
CA ALA A 63 -18.10 -3.63 -7.45
C ALA A 63 -16.59 -3.46 -7.36
N LYS A 64 -15.86 -3.81 -8.42
CA LYS A 64 -14.40 -3.65 -8.48
C LYS A 64 -13.99 -2.20 -8.30
N ARG A 65 -14.68 -1.27 -8.97
CA ARG A 65 -14.41 0.17 -8.87
C ARG A 65 -14.64 0.67 -7.44
N ARG A 66 -15.76 0.27 -6.80
CA ARG A 66 -16.05 0.66 -5.41
C ARG A 66 -14.97 0.18 -4.46
N ARG A 67 -14.52 -1.08 -4.60
CA ARG A 67 -13.51 -1.67 -3.73
C ARG A 67 -12.15 -1.00 -3.90
N LEU A 68 -11.75 -0.75 -5.14
CA LEU A 68 -10.48 -0.07 -5.42
C LEU A 68 -10.49 1.38 -4.93
N ARG A 69 -11.61 2.09 -5.07
CA ARG A 69 -11.74 3.46 -4.55
C ARG A 69 -11.69 3.49 -3.03
N ARG A 70 -12.34 2.54 -2.36
CA ARG A 70 -12.29 2.42 -0.90
C ARG A 70 -10.88 2.15 -0.43
N LEU A 71 -10.19 1.23 -1.10
CA LEU A 71 -8.80 0.91 -0.81
C LEU A 71 -7.92 2.16 -0.98
N ARG A 72 -8.12 2.88 -2.08
CA ARG A 72 -7.40 4.12 -2.35
C ARG A 72 -7.58 5.14 -1.23
N GLU A 73 -8.79 5.33 -0.76
CA GLU A 73 -9.08 6.24 0.34
C GLU A 73 -8.34 5.86 1.63
N LYS A 74 -8.32 4.57 1.96
CA LYS A 74 -7.63 4.07 3.16
C LYS A 74 -6.13 4.34 3.09
N ILE A 75 -5.51 4.10 1.94
CA ILE A 75 -4.07 4.34 1.76
C ILE A 75 -3.77 5.84 1.69
N ALA A 76 -4.64 6.64 1.08
CA ALA A 76 -4.51 8.09 1.08
C ALA A 76 -4.53 8.67 2.50
N ARG A 77 -5.32 8.09 3.41
CA ARG A 77 -5.33 8.47 4.83
C ARG A 77 -4.02 8.10 5.53
N LEU A 78 -3.43 6.96 5.22
CA LEU A 78 -2.09 6.61 5.72
C LEU A 78 -1.06 7.65 5.28
N ARG A 79 -1.10 8.03 4.01
CA ARG A 79 -0.19 9.02 3.45
C ARG A 79 -0.35 10.37 4.16
N GLU A 80 -1.59 10.80 4.34
CA GLU A 80 -1.89 12.04 5.06
C GLU A 80 -1.36 12.01 6.49
N HIS A 81 -1.55 10.89 7.19
CA HIS A 81 -1.00 10.71 8.52
C HIS A 81 0.53 10.82 8.54
N ASN A 82 1.20 10.27 7.53
CA ASN A 82 2.65 10.32 7.40
C ASN A 82 3.18 11.72 7.06
N GLU A 83 2.36 12.61 6.54
CA GLU A 83 2.72 14.01 6.33
C GLU A 83 2.89 14.79 7.63
N HIS A 84 2.38 14.26 8.76
CA HIS A 84 2.45 14.85 10.08
C HIS A 84 3.20 13.92 11.04
N PRO A 85 4.52 13.73 10.85
CA PRO A 85 5.29 12.81 11.67
C PRO A 85 5.35 13.28 13.13
N VAL A 86 5.38 12.31 14.05
CA VAL A 86 5.60 12.58 15.46
C VAL A 86 7.08 12.83 15.68
N GLY A 87 7.42 14.03 16.15
CA GLY A 87 8.81 14.41 16.43
C GLY A 87 9.37 15.38 15.36
N ASN A 88 10.44 16.07 15.74
CA ASN A 88 11.05 17.13 14.93
C ASN A 88 12.47 16.80 14.47
N SER A 89 12.90 15.54 14.59
CA SER A 89 14.23 15.13 14.18
C SER A 89 14.32 14.94 12.67
N HIS A 90 15.52 15.09 12.12
CA HIS A 90 15.80 14.76 10.72
C HIS A 90 15.48 13.30 10.41
N GLU A 91 15.78 12.41 11.36
CA GLU A 91 15.50 10.99 11.23
C GLU A 91 14.00 10.72 11.09
N ALA A 92 13.18 11.37 11.93
CA ALA A 92 11.71 11.26 11.84
C ALA A 92 11.20 11.71 10.46
N ALA A 93 11.77 12.79 9.92
CA ALA A 93 11.42 13.29 8.58
C ALA A 93 11.81 12.31 7.48
N TYR A 94 13.00 11.71 7.54
CA TYR A 94 13.43 10.71 6.57
C TYR A 94 12.57 9.47 6.60
N GLN A 95 12.21 9.00 7.79
CA GLN A 95 11.32 7.85 7.95
C GLN A 95 9.93 8.14 7.40
N ALA A 96 9.38 9.32 7.71
CA ALA A 96 8.08 9.75 7.19
C ALA A 96 8.09 9.83 5.65
N ASN A 97 9.15 10.38 5.07
CA ASN A 97 9.29 10.44 3.61
C ASN A 97 9.36 9.07 2.97
N ALA A 98 10.04 8.11 3.60
CA ALA A 98 10.10 6.73 3.13
C ALA A 98 8.71 6.09 3.13
N ARG A 99 7.91 6.32 4.18
CA ARG A 99 6.53 5.84 4.25
C ARG A 99 5.66 6.48 3.18
N ILE A 100 5.78 7.78 2.97
CA ILE A 100 5.01 8.51 1.93
C ILE A 100 5.33 7.96 0.53
N LYS A 101 6.59 7.72 0.21
CA LYS A 101 6.99 7.12 -1.07
C LYS A 101 6.38 5.74 -1.26
N THR A 102 6.32 4.96 -0.19
CA THR A 102 5.71 3.63 -0.19
C THR A 102 4.20 3.73 -0.43
N ASP A 103 3.53 4.66 0.24
CA ASP A 103 2.11 4.93 0.02
C ASP A 103 1.84 5.35 -1.42
N ASP A 104 2.70 6.20 -2.00
CA ASP A 104 2.57 6.67 -3.38
C ASP A 104 2.70 5.53 -4.39
N VAL A 105 3.58 4.55 -4.14
CA VAL A 105 3.68 3.34 -4.97
C VAL A 105 2.35 2.58 -4.97
N ALA A 106 1.77 2.37 -3.80
CA ALA A 106 0.50 1.66 -3.67
C ALA A 106 -0.65 2.44 -4.35
N LEU A 107 -0.71 3.75 -4.16
CA LEU A 107 -1.71 4.61 -4.80
C LEU A 107 -1.59 4.56 -6.33
N ALA A 108 -0.38 4.58 -6.87
CA ALA A 108 -0.15 4.47 -8.31
C ALA A 108 -0.64 3.13 -8.88
N MET A 109 -0.40 2.03 -8.16
CA MET A 109 -0.90 0.71 -8.56
C MET A 109 -2.43 0.67 -8.61
N ILE A 110 -3.09 1.26 -7.61
CA ILE A 110 -4.55 1.32 -7.56
C ILE A 110 -5.09 2.20 -8.68
N ASP A 111 -4.48 3.35 -8.92
CA ASP A 111 -4.89 4.26 -9.99
C ASP A 111 -4.75 3.60 -11.36
N ASP A 112 -3.69 2.83 -11.59
CA ASP A 112 -3.53 2.07 -12.83
C ASP A 112 -4.62 1.02 -12.99
N ALA A 113 -4.98 0.32 -11.94
CA ALA A 113 -6.08 -0.65 -11.96
C ALA A 113 -7.43 0.03 -12.24
N LEU A 114 -7.67 1.21 -11.68
CA LEU A 114 -8.88 1.99 -11.92
C LEU A 114 -8.97 2.49 -13.37
N LYS A 115 -7.85 2.87 -13.97
CA LYS A 115 -7.80 3.30 -15.39
C LYS A 115 -8.20 2.17 -16.34
N GLY A 116 -7.90 0.93 -15.99
CA GLY A 116 -8.25 -0.25 -16.78
C GLY A 116 -9.75 -0.60 -16.74
N LEU A 117 -10.52 0.10 -15.94
CA LEU A 117 -11.95 -0.08 -15.84
C LEU A 117 -12.68 0.97 -16.67
#